data_80b2e1caa29f43405a2bd55b0c54bb75
#
_entry.id   80b2e1caa29f43405a2bd55b0c54bb75
#
_cell.length_a   1.000
_cell.length_b   1.000
_cell.length_c   1.000
_cell.angle_alpha   90.00
_cell.angle_beta   90.00
_cell.angle_gamma   90.00
#
_symmetry.space_group_name_H-M   'P 1'
#
loop_
_entity.id
_entity.type
_entity.pdbx_description
1 polymer ?
#
loop_
_entity_poly.entity_id
_entity_poly.type
_entity_poly.pdbx_seq_one_letter_code
_entity_poly.pdbx_strand_id
1 'polypeptide(L)'
;MRSSRKRQILAATTLLMVLTCTISISSATGGDTFTDISSSYELVPEDGTVKVSREITFHNNNPDTKYWRGYYSNYNSYLPDGALNIKVFDEENSMGFSKSGEGYYVFYFNNKVWYEESYTFHVDYEIEINKNTAVFSLSEYGDNVEVTLEVPSDFETRLSRDDYKVEEKMYSSVYIFEKGQSWDKACNVNSVRASPRLTLKDTAHLQERDVDIEVKYWEGEEKWAQDTMQTTIESLGLLEETWGVAYPPEYNITITQANLTETGGYGGYNQGKNGIWLLYTSNHGILVHELAHYWTRACNFDQLWMDEGYADLYAYIVLNEMAPEEADSRRERFLRKYEELYDEYDFPLSDWNTPENLNSDTEEHVDFGYKKAFSLTYTLYETIGIQALQQANREFVESSDGIDNVDYLEIMGSVSFADTEFIEEYLYN
;
A
#
# COMPACT_ATOMS: atom_id res chain seq x y z
N MET A 1 -1.29 -44.49 -61.01
CA MET A 1 -2.72 -44.60 -60.64
C MET A 1 -2.79 -44.55 -59.11
N ARG A 2 -3.17 -43.41 -58.53
CA ARG A 2 -3.95 -43.26 -57.32
C ARG A 2 -4.01 -41.77 -56.98
N SER A 3 -5.18 -41.24 -57.16
CA SER A 3 -5.61 -39.86 -56.89
C SER A 3 -5.53 -39.55 -55.39
N SER A 4 -4.83 -38.43 -54.99
CA SER A 4 -4.91 -37.88 -53.67
C SER A 4 -5.87 -36.67 -53.66
N ARG A 5 -7.01 -36.83 -53.04
CA ARG A 5 -7.96 -35.75 -52.76
C ARG A 5 -7.37 -34.78 -51.73
N LYS A 6 -7.05 -33.59 -52.16
CA LYS A 6 -6.82 -32.47 -51.28
C LYS A 6 -8.14 -31.99 -50.68
N ARG A 7 -8.32 -32.15 -49.37
CA ARG A 7 -9.39 -31.47 -48.62
C ARG A 7 -8.95 -30.04 -48.38
N GLN A 8 -9.66 -29.12 -48.99
CA GLN A 8 -9.58 -27.69 -48.63
C GLN A 8 -10.38 -27.51 -47.36
N ILE A 9 -9.69 -27.10 -46.28
CA ILE A 9 -10.32 -26.61 -45.06
C ILE A 9 -10.51 -25.12 -45.27
N LEU A 10 -11.77 -24.73 -45.40
CA LEU A 10 -12.21 -23.33 -45.45
C LEU A 10 -12.15 -22.79 -44.02
N ALA A 11 -11.13 -22.01 -43.70
CA ALA A 11 -11.05 -21.27 -42.44
C ALA A 11 -11.95 -20.03 -42.55
N ALA A 12 -13.11 -20.09 -41.92
CA ALA A 12 -13.98 -18.93 -41.75
C ALA A 12 -13.31 -18.04 -40.68
N THR A 13 -12.64 -16.97 -41.12
CA THR A 13 -12.12 -15.92 -40.25
C THR A 13 -13.31 -15.07 -39.83
N THR A 14 -13.83 -15.34 -38.64
CA THR A 14 -14.81 -14.45 -37.99
C THR A 14 -14.02 -13.24 -37.48
N LEU A 15 -14.13 -12.15 -38.23
CA LEU A 15 -13.59 -10.84 -37.85
C LEU A 15 -14.44 -10.33 -36.67
N LEU A 16 -13.99 -10.60 -35.46
CA LEU A 16 -14.55 -9.99 -34.25
C LEU A 16 -14.08 -8.52 -34.21
N MET A 17 -14.95 -7.63 -34.72
CA MET A 17 -14.77 -6.18 -34.48
C MET A 17 -14.97 -5.94 -33.00
N VAL A 18 -13.89 -5.96 -32.24
CA VAL A 18 -13.83 -5.36 -30.91
C VAL A 18 -13.93 -3.85 -31.13
N LEU A 19 -15.13 -3.33 -30.91
CA LEU A 19 -15.35 -1.89 -30.79
C LEU A 19 -14.66 -1.46 -29.50
N THR A 20 -13.37 -1.18 -29.57
CA THR A 20 -12.67 -0.44 -28.50
C THR A 20 -13.26 0.94 -28.50
N CYS A 21 -14.28 1.17 -27.64
CA CYS A 21 -14.58 2.50 -27.16
C CYS A 21 -13.33 2.95 -26.39
N THR A 22 -12.41 3.59 -27.07
CA THR A 22 -11.43 4.45 -26.43
C THR A 22 -12.24 5.58 -25.82
N ILE A 23 -12.57 5.44 -24.53
CA ILE A 23 -13.00 6.57 -23.72
C ILE A 23 -11.76 7.45 -23.66
N SER A 24 -11.70 8.43 -24.53
CA SER A 24 -10.74 9.52 -24.40
C SER A 24 -11.10 10.22 -23.10
N ILE A 25 -10.32 9.96 -22.05
CA ILE A 25 -10.22 10.88 -20.92
C ILE A 25 -9.58 12.12 -21.54
N SER A 26 -10.40 13.03 -22.03
CA SER A 26 -9.92 14.35 -22.38
C SER A 26 -9.59 15.04 -21.05
N SER A 27 -8.32 14.99 -20.66
CA SER A 27 -7.80 16.02 -19.79
C SER A 27 -8.20 17.34 -20.44
N ALA A 28 -9.04 18.10 -19.75
CA ALA A 28 -9.55 19.38 -20.22
C ALA A 28 -8.39 20.35 -20.42
N THR A 29 -7.83 20.35 -21.64
CA THR A 29 -7.06 21.47 -22.14
C THR A 29 -8.08 22.47 -22.67
N GLY A 30 -8.45 23.41 -21.83
CA GLY A 30 -9.19 24.65 -22.03
C GLY A 30 -10.09 24.79 -23.26
N GLY A 31 -11.42 24.76 -23.06
CA GLY A 31 -12.34 25.30 -24.04
C GLY A 31 -13.80 24.85 -23.89
N ASP A 32 -14.11 23.57 -23.68
CA ASP A 32 -15.45 23.08 -23.98
C ASP A 32 -16.34 22.82 -22.76
N THR A 33 -15.79 22.53 -21.60
CA THR A 33 -16.54 22.35 -20.34
C THR A 33 -15.70 22.82 -19.15
N PHE A 34 -16.38 23.12 -18.04
CA PHE A 34 -15.75 23.52 -16.79
C PHE A 34 -16.52 22.93 -15.61
N THR A 35 -15.85 22.58 -14.52
CA THR A 35 -16.48 21.93 -13.36
C THR A 35 -16.03 22.59 -12.06
N ASP A 36 -16.99 23.07 -11.29
CA ASP A 36 -16.82 23.46 -9.88
C ASP A 36 -17.22 22.29 -8.98
N ILE A 37 -16.39 21.92 -8.02
CA ILE A 37 -16.69 20.88 -7.04
C ILE A 37 -16.42 21.39 -5.63
N SER A 38 -17.41 21.20 -4.74
CA SER A 38 -17.24 21.37 -3.30
C SER A 38 -17.57 20.06 -2.62
N SER A 39 -16.59 19.50 -1.90
CA SER A 39 -16.72 18.20 -1.24
C SER A 39 -16.48 18.32 0.26
N SER A 40 -17.36 17.72 1.05
CA SER A 40 -17.20 17.60 2.49
C SER A 40 -17.13 16.13 2.90
N TYR A 41 -16.12 15.81 3.70
CA TYR A 41 -15.90 14.51 4.32
C TYR A 41 -16.07 14.67 5.82
N GLU A 42 -16.91 13.88 6.45
CA GLU A 42 -17.16 13.88 7.89
C GLU A 42 -16.87 12.48 8.45
N LEU A 43 -15.87 12.38 9.32
CA LEU A 43 -15.55 11.14 10.03
C LEU A 43 -16.57 10.93 11.15
N VAL A 44 -17.40 9.87 11.06
CA VAL A 44 -18.44 9.51 12.02
C VAL A 44 -18.17 8.13 12.61
N PRO A 45 -17.27 8.02 13.61
CA PRO A 45 -16.81 6.73 14.14
C PRO A 45 -17.94 5.91 14.77
N GLU A 46 -18.94 6.56 15.31
CA GLU A 46 -20.09 5.90 15.96
C GLU A 46 -20.98 5.15 14.95
N ASP A 47 -21.02 5.64 13.71
CA ASP A 47 -21.71 4.99 12.58
C ASP A 47 -20.78 4.00 11.85
N GLY A 48 -19.46 4.03 12.12
CA GLY A 48 -18.45 3.25 11.40
C GLY A 48 -18.23 3.73 9.96
N THR A 49 -18.45 5.02 9.70
CA THR A 49 -18.40 5.57 8.33
C THR A 49 -17.74 6.94 8.26
N VAL A 50 -17.21 7.25 7.06
CA VAL A 50 -17.00 8.62 6.60
C VAL A 50 -18.18 8.99 5.71
N LYS A 51 -18.92 10.03 6.07
CA LYS A 51 -19.98 10.58 5.26
C LYS A 51 -19.38 11.58 4.28
N VAL A 52 -19.71 11.42 3.01
CA VAL A 52 -19.22 12.30 1.95
C VAL A 52 -20.39 12.95 1.25
N SER A 53 -20.33 14.28 1.13
CA SER A 53 -21.28 15.05 0.36
C SER A 53 -20.54 15.92 -0.65
N ARG A 54 -20.90 15.79 -1.93
CA ARG A 54 -20.29 16.50 -3.04
C ARG A 54 -21.33 17.34 -3.75
N GLU A 55 -21.09 18.64 -3.88
CA GLU A 55 -21.83 19.52 -4.78
C GLU A 55 -20.99 19.71 -6.05
N ILE A 56 -21.56 19.41 -7.19
CA ILE A 56 -20.91 19.46 -8.49
C ILE A 56 -21.70 20.39 -9.40
N THR A 57 -21.05 21.48 -9.89
CA THR A 57 -21.64 22.36 -10.89
C THR A 57 -20.88 22.16 -12.21
N PHE A 58 -21.57 21.59 -13.17
CA PHE A 58 -21.07 21.39 -14.53
C PHE A 58 -21.45 22.57 -15.42
N HIS A 59 -20.49 23.13 -16.15
CA HIS A 59 -20.67 24.25 -17.10
C HIS A 59 -20.41 23.77 -18.52
N ASN A 60 -21.34 23.97 -19.42
CA ASN A 60 -21.18 23.72 -20.84
C ASN A 60 -20.69 24.97 -21.57
N ASN A 61 -19.40 25.09 -21.77
CA ASN A 61 -18.76 26.18 -22.51
C ASN A 61 -18.49 25.81 -24.00
N ASN A 62 -19.02 24.64 -24.45
CA ASN A 62 -18.81 24.17 -25.84
C ASN A 62 -19.74 24.92 -26.78
N PRO A 63 -19.24 25.81 -27.65
CA PRO A 63 -20.07 26.72 -28.46
C PRO A 63 -20.84 25.96 -29.54
N ASP A 64 -22.07 26.40 -29.76
CA ASP A 64 -22.88 25.97 -30.90
C ASP A 64 -22.20 26.28 -32.24
N THR A 65 -22.26 25.36 -33.17
CA THR A 65 -21.79 25.59 -34.54
C THR A 65 -22.94 25.92 -35.48
N LYS A 66 -22.64 26.41 -36.68
CA LYS A 66 -23.67 26.70 -37.70
C LYS A 66 -24.57 25.49 -38.02
N TYR A 67 -24.09 24.29 -37.82
CA TYR A 67 -24.75 23.05 -38.23
C TYR A 67 -25.11 22.13 -37.09
N TRP A 68 -24.70 22.43 -35.87
CA TRP A 68 -24.91 21.54 -34.72
C TRP A 68 -25.06 22.37 -33.44
N ARG A 69 -26.09 22.03 -32.67
CA ARG A 69 -26.34 22.51 -31.33
C ARG A 69 -26.14 21.38 -30.35
N GLY A 70 -25.08 21.48 -29.55
CA GLY A 70 -24.69 20.44 -28.61
C GLY A 70 -25.32 20.61 -27.23
N TYR A 71 -25.50 19.50 -26.56
CA TYR A 71 -25.86 19.48 -25.15
C TYR A 71 -25.16 18.33 -24.45
N TYR A 72 -25.03 18.46 -23.14
CA TYR A 72 -24.63 17.37 -22.26
C TYR A 72 -25.86 16.83 -21.52
N SER A 73 -25.90 15.52 -21.25
CA SER A 73 -26.97 14.84 -20.54
C SER A 73 -26.44 13.94 -19.40
N ASN A 74 -25.15 13.94 -19.18
CA ASN A 74 -24.50 13.17 -18.11
C ASN A 74 -23.15 13.78 -17.75
N TYR A 75 -22.64 13.36 -16.59
CA TYR A 75 -21.32 13.65 -16.08
C TYR A 75 -20.66 12.36 -15.62
N ASN A 76 -19.36 12.20 -15.91
CA ASN A 76 -18.58 11.06 -15.48
C ASN A 76 -17.70 11.48 -14.31
N SER A 77 -17.72 10.70 -13.24
CA SER A 77 -16.85 10.93 -12.09
C SER A 77 -16.36 9.63 -11.47
N TYR A 78 -15.33 9.74 -10.67
CA TYR A 78 -14.81 8.67 -9.86
C TYR A 78 -15.44 8.72 -8.46
N LEU A 79 -15.84 7.56 -7.92
CA LEU A 79 -16.09 7.33 -6.51
C LEU A 79 -15.15 6.20 -6.03
N PRO A 80 -14.68 6.22 -4.78
CA PRO A 80 -13.80 5.18 -4.27
C PRO A 80 -14.48 3.80 -4.34
N ASP A 81 -13.69 2.77 -4.54
CA ASP A 81 -14.15 1.41 -4.43
C ASP A 81 -14.63 1.17 -2.99
N GLY A 82 -15.81 0.56 -2.85
CA GLY A 82 -16.43 0.43 -1.54
C GLY A 82 -17.34 1.60 -1.13
N ALA A 83 -17.58 2.59 -2.00
CA ALA A 83 -18.60 3.62 -1.75
C ALA A 83 -19.97 2.97 -1.55
N LEU A 84 -20.61 3.25 -0.40
CA LEU A 84 -21.90 2.70 0.03
C LEU A 84 -22.98 3.79 0.02
N ASN A 85 -24.24 3.38 0.00
CA ASN A 85 -25.41 4.26 0.17
C ASN A 85 -25.43 5.45 -0.78
N ILE A 86 -24.96 5.27 -2.02
CA ILE A 86 -24.83 6.34 -3.03
C ILE A 86 -26.20 6.92 -3.34
N LYS A 87 -26.33 8.24 -3.21
CA LYS A 87 -27.51 9.05 -3.57
C LYS A 87 -27.05 10.15 -4.50
N VAL A 88 -27.80 10.34 -5.58
CA VAL A 88 -27.53 11.39 -6.57
C VAL A 88 -28.83 12.16 -6.80
N PHE A 89 -28.77 13.48 -6.67
CA PHE A 89 -29.97 14.33 -6.75
C PHE A 89 -29.61 15.76 -7.17
N ASP A 90 -30.55 16.43 -7.80
CA ASP A 90 -30.51 17.89 -7.97
C ASP A 90 -31.50 18.57 -6.98
N GLU A 91 -31.72 19.86 -7.12
CA GLU A 91 -32.60 20.61 -6.21
C GLU A 91 -34.02 20.06 -6.15
N GLU A 92 -34.50 19.42 -7.21
CA GLU A 92 -35.89 19.00 -7.38
C GLU A 92 -36.11 17.50 -7.26
N ASN A 93 -35.15 16.67 -7.75
CA ASN A 93 -35.40 15.23 -7.94
C ASN A 93 -34.15 14.36 -7.76
N SER A 94 -34.37 13.07 -7.51
CA SER A 94 -33.31 12.06 -7.63
C SER A 94 -32.87 11.93 -9.07
N MET A 95 -31.58 11.73 -9.26
CA MET A 95 -30.94 11.49 -10.56
C MET A 95 -30.58 10.03 -10.73
N GLY A 96 -30.65 9.54 -11.97
CA GLY A 96 -30.15 8.23 -12.33
C GLY A 96 -28.65 8.20 -12.41
N PHE A 97 -28.04 7.06 -12.05
CA PHE A 97 -26.63 6.81 -12.27
C PHE A 97 -26.34 5.35 -12.63
N SER A 98 -25.18 5.08 -13.22
CA SER A 98 -24.70 3.73 -13.49
C SER A 98 -23.19 3.62 -13.28
N LYS A 99 -22.73 2.46 -12.82
CA LYS A 99 -21.30 2.15 -12.73
C LYS A 99 -20.82 1.70 -14.13
N SER A 100 -19.80 2.37 -14.66
CA SER A 100 -19.25 2.12 -16.01
C SER A 100 -17.91 1.40 -16.01
N GLY A 101 -17.31 1.21 -14.83
CA GLY A 101 -16.03 0.55 -14.60
C GLY A 101 -15.70 0.50 -13.12
N GLU A 102 -14.49 0.09 -12.77
CA GLU A 102 -14.01 0.07 -11.40
C GLU A 102 -13.86 1.52 -10.90
N GLY A 103 -14.67 1.91 -9.91
CA GLY A 103 -14.72 3.28 -9.38
C GLY A 103 -15.32 4.35 -10.30
N TYR A 104 -15.64 4.06 -11.56
CA TYR A 104 -16.19 5.05 -12.50
C TYR A 104 -17.72 4.99 -12.56
N TYR A 105 -18.35 6.16 -12.44
CA TYR A 105 -19.80 6.34 -12.45
C TYR A 105 -20.21 7.38 -13.48
N VAL A 106 -21.37 7.14 -14.11
CA VAL A 106 -22.08 8.07 -15.01
C VAL A 106 -23.30 8.57 -14.29
N PHE A 107 -23.40 9.87 -14.07
CA PHE A 107 -24.56 10.56 -13.47
C PHE A 107 -25.38 11.17 -14.59
N TYR A 108 -26.68 10.85 -14.67
CA TYR A 108 -27.56 11.30 -15.76
C TYR A 108 -28.31 12.54 -15.33
N PHE A 109 -28.09 13.67 -16.01
CA PHE A 109 -28.81 14.91 -15.74
C PHE A 109 -30.30 14.76 -16.01
N ASN A 110 -31.14 15.31 -15.14
CA ASN A 110 -32.59 15.36 -15.37
C ASN A 110 -32.95 16.29 -16.53
N ASN A 111 -32.11 17.29 -16.81
CA ASN A 111 -32.26 18.24 -17.91
C ASN A 111 -31.02 18.25 -18.81
N LYS A 112 -31.20 18.62 -20.08
CA LYS A 112 -30.09 18.85 -21.00
C LYS A 112 -29.39 20.16 -20.67
N VAL A 113 -28.08 20.15 -20.67
CA VAL A 113 -27.23 21.36 -20.42
C VAL A 113 -26.71 21.86 -21.76
N TRP A 114 -27.30 22.93 -22.26
CA TRP A 114 -26.94 23.55 -23.53
C TRP A 114 -25.75 24.50 -23.38
N TYR A 115 -25.24 25.04 -24.48
CA TYR A 115 -24.15 26.01 -24.47
C TYR A 115 -24.48 27.21 -23.56
N GLU A 116 -23.50 27.67 -22.77
CA GLU A 116 -23.62 28.70 -21.73
C GLU A 116 -24.56 28.36 -20.56
N GLU A 117 -25.06 27.13 -20.46
CA GLU A 117 -25.84 26.68 -19.30
C GLU A 117 -24.97 25.91 -18.32
N SER A 118 -25.42 25.87 -17.07
CA SER A 118 -24.84 25.11 -15.98
C SER A 118 -25.85 24.18 -15.36
N TYR A 119 -25.35 23.11 -14.73
CA TYR A 119 -26.19 22.15 -14.00
C TYR A 119 -25.51 21.76 -12.70
N THR A 120 -26.20 22.06 -11.57
CA THR A 120 -25.72 21.69 -10.23
C THR A 120 -26.45 20.46 -9.73
N PHE A 121 -25.71 19.53 -9.15
CA PHE A 121 -26.26 18.33 -8.53
C PHE A 121 -25.37 17.88 -7.37
N HIS A 122 -25.91 16.97 -6.54
CA HIS A 122 -25.27 16.46 -5.35
C HIS A 122 -25.04 14.95 -5.47
N VAL A 123 -23.93 14.50 -4.88
CA VAL A 123 -23.59 13.07 -4.75
C VAL A 123 -23.21 12.81 -3.31
N ASP A 124 -24.09 12.13 -2.58
CA ASP A 124 -23.81 11.67 -1.21
C ASP A 124 -23.45 10.19 -1.25
N TYR A 125 -22.46 9.79 -0.45
CA TYR A 125 -22.08 8.39 -0.25
C TYR A 125 -21.37 8.21 1.10
N GLU A 126 -21.12 6.96 1.47
CA GLU A 126 -20.45 6.61 2.69
C GLU A 126 -19.23 5.71 2.37
N ILE A 127 -18.16 5.84 3.17
CA ILE A 127 -17.00 4.96 3.15
C ILE A 127 -16.96 4.24 4.49
N GLU A 128 -16.87 2.91 4.48
CA GLU A 128 -16.77 2.11 5.71
C GLU A 128 -15.40 2.29 6.36
N ILE A 129 -15.39 2.44 7.68
CA ILE A 129 -14.19 2.56 8.51
C ILE A 129 -14.36 1.73 9.78
N ASN A 130 -13.25 1.51 10.50
CA ASN A 130 -13.31 0.93 11.83
C ASN A 130 -13.60 2.02 12.89
N LYS A 131 -14.05 1.60 14.06
CA LYS A 131 -14.44 2.50 15.15
C LYS A 131 -13.31 3.43 15.62
N ASN A 132 -12.07 2.94 15.63
CA ASN A 132 -10.92 3.66 16.16
C ASN A 132 -9.85 3.95 15.08
N THR A 133 -10.05 3.48 13.87
CA THR A 133 -9.13 3.70 12.76
C THR A 133 -9.89 4.03 11.48
N ALA A 134 -9.44 5.04 10.76
CA ALA A 134 -9.99 5.43 9.48
C ALA A 134 -8.87 5.62 8.47
N VAL A 135 -8.89 4.80 7.41
CA VAL A 135 -7.94 4.87 6.30
C VAL A 135 -8.73 5.02 5.01
N PHE A 136 -8.62 6.16 4.37
CA PHE A 136 -9.33 6.45 3.12
C PHE A 136 -8.59 7.53 2.34
N SER A 137 -9.05 7.83 1.12
CA SER A 137 -8.47 8.88 0.30
C SER A 137 -9.51 9.93 -0.04
N LEU A 138 -9.11 11.20 0.09
CA LEU A 138 -9.81 12.31 -0.54
C LEU A 138 -9.39 12.34 -2.00
N SER A 139 -10.34 12.25 -2.92
CA SER A 139 -10.04 12.17 -4.36
C SER A 139 -11.09 12.94 -5.14
N GLU A 140 -10.66 14.03 -5.78
CA GLU A 140 -11.53 14.89 -6.57
C GLU A 140 -10.91 15.19 -7.94
N TYR A 141 -11.78 15.27 -8.93
CA TYR A 141 -11.38 15.57 -10.32
C TYR A 141 -12.30 16.65 -10.87
N GLY A 142 -11.84 17.89 -10.84
CA GLY A 142 -12.56 19.06 -11.36
C GLY A 142 -11.60 20.20 -11.69
N ASP A 143 -12.11 21.21 -12.38
CA ASP A 143 -11.29 22.38 -12.77
C ASP A 143 -11.10 23.35 -11.61
N ASN A 144 -12.04 23.36 -10.67
CA ASN A 144 -12.04 24.25 -9.52
C ASN A 144 -12.66 23.50 -8.31
N VAL A 145 -11.79 23.04 -7.44
CA VAL A 145 -12.13 22.09 -6.37
C VAL A 145 -11.89 22.72 -5.00
N GLU A 146 -12.82 22.51 -4.09
CA GLU A 146 -12.71 22.79 -2.66
C GLU A 146 -13.02 21.52 -1.90
N VAL A 147 -12.19 21.15 -0.91
CA VAL A 147 -12.41 19.97 -0.08
C VAL A 147 -12.30 20.33 1.38
N THR A 148 -13.23 19.82 2.18
CA THR A 148 -13.17 19.89 3.64
C THR A 148 -13.21 18.49 4.24
N LEU A 149 -12.42 18.27 5.29
CA LEU A 149 -12.43 17.05 6.10
C LEU A 149 -12.64 17.41 7.55
N GLU A 150 -13.74 16.97 8.14
CA GLU A 150 -14.02 17.11 9.57
C GLU A 150 -13.73 15.81 10.31
N VAL A 151 -12.88 15.87 11.32
CA VAL A 151 -12.44 14.74 12.14
C VAL A 151 -12.66 15.05 13.61
N PRO A 152 -13.20 14.12 14.43
CA PRO A 152 -13.31 14.32 15.88
C PRO A 152 -11.95 14.62 16.53
N SER A 153 -11.92 15.53 17.51
CA SER A 153 -10.69 16.04 18.13
C SER A 153 -9.89 15.01 18.93
N ASP A 154 -10.48 13.83 19.20
CA ASP A 154 -9.81 12.70 19.87
C ASP A 154 -9.10 11.75 18.90
N PHE A 155 -9.12 12.06 17.60
CA PHE A 155 -8.36 11.34 16.57
C PHE A 155 -7.04 12.07 16.26
N GLU A 156 -5.94 11.33 16.24
CA GLU A 156 -4.69 11.76 15.62
C GLU A 156 -4.81 11.54 14.11
N THR A 157 -4.75 12.63 13.32
CA THR A 157 -4.96 12.60 11.87
C THR A 157 -3.69 13.01 11.15
N ARG A 158 -3.31 12.23 10.14
CA ARG A 158 -2.22 12.54 9.21
C ARG A 158 -2.74 12.51 7.78
N LEU A 159 -2.32 13.48 7.02
CA LEU A 159 -2.66 13.66 5.62
C LEU A 159 -1.38 13.54 4.78
N SER A 160 -1.49 12.95 3.59
CA SER A 160 -0.36 12.86 2.65
C SER A 160 -0.08 14.17 1.87
N ARG A 161 -0.85 15.24 2.17
CA ARG A 161 -0.68 16.60 1.63
C ARG A 161 -0.53 17.55 2.81
N ASP A 162 0.13 18.69 2.58
CA ASP A 162 0.39 19.76 3.56
C ASP A 162 -0.20 21.13 3.16
N ASP A 163 -0.85 21.22 1.98
CA ASP A 163 -1.43 22.43 1.41
C ASP A 163 -2.87 22.69 1.90
N TYR A 164 -3.10 22.54 3.20
CA TYR A 164 -4.40 22.76 3.85
C TYR A 164 -4.31 23.75 5.01
N LYS A 165 -5.46 24.28 5.42
CA LYS A 165 -5.64 25.02 6.68
C LYS A 165 -6.38 24.13 7.68
N VAL A 166 -6.10 24.31 8.96
CA VAL A 166 -6.82 23.63 10.03
C VAL A 166 -7.61 24.66 10.84
N GLU A 167 -8.90 24.37 11.03
CA GLU A 167 -9.77 25.10 11.96
C GLU A 167 -10.14 24.17 13.12
N GLU A 168 -9.65 24.50 14.31
CA GLU A 168 -10.00 23.76 15.52
C GLU A 168 -11.36 24.20 16.04
N LYS A 169 -12.27 23.21 16.21
CA LYS A 169 -13.56 23.35 16.87
C LYS A 169 -13.51 22.70 18.27
N MET A 170 -14.59 22.84 19.04
CA MET A 170 -14.64 22.29 20.40
C MET A 170 -14.49 20.76 20.44
N TYR A 171 -15.00 20.05 19.43
CA TYR A 171 -15.01 18.57 19.39
C TYR A 171 -14.50 17.98 18.07
N SER A 172 -14.00 18.81 17.17
CA SER A 172 -13.50 18.38 15.87
C SER A 172 -12.43 19.31 15.34
N SER A 173 -11.58 18.81 14.45
CA SER A 173 -10.67 19.59 13.63
C SER A 173 -11.14 19.54 12.19
N VAL A 174 -11.18 20.69 11.50
CA VAL A 174 -11.58 20.79 10.10
C VAL A 174 -10.37 21.13 9.27
N TYR A 175 -9.98 20.23 8.37
CA TYR A 175 -8.94 20.42 7.37
C TYR A 175 -9.55 20.97 6.09
N ILE A 176 -9.07 22.11 5.63
CA ILE A 176 -9.66 22.86 4.49
C ILE A 176 -8.62 22.98 3.39
N PHE A 177 -8.90 22.36 2.26
CA PHE A 177 -8.17 22.55 1.00
C PHE A 177 -8.91 23.58 0.19
N GLU A 178 -8.30 24.75 0.02
CA GLU A 178 -8.98 25.91 -0.55
C GLU A 178 -9.32 25.73 -2.05
N LYS A 179 -10.37 26.38 -2.46
CA LYS A 179 -10.86 26.42 -3.84
C LYS A 179 -9.76 26.86 -4.82
N GLY A 180 -9.69 26.16 -5.95
CA GLY A 180 -8.73 26.46 -7.02
C GLY A 180 -7.43 25.66 -6.95
N GLN A 181 -7.29 24.74 -5.97
CA GLN A 181 -6.15 23.83 -5.90
C GLN A 181 -6.26 22.72 -6.95
N SER A 182 -5.13 22.32 -7.49
CA SER A 182 -5.04 21.17 -8.39
C SER A 182 -5.09 19.87 -7.61
N TRP A 183 -5.91 18.92 -8.04
CA TRP A 183 -6.04 17.59 -7.48
C TRP A 183 -5.56 16.54 -8.48
N ASP A 184 -4.26 16.55 -8.78
CA ASP A 184 -3.59 15.58 -9.64
C ASP A 184 -3.31 14.23 -8.93
N LYS A 185 -3.28 14.26 -7.60
CA LYS A 185 -3.10 13.08 -6.73
C LYS A 185 -4.12 13.07 -5.59
N ALA A 186 -4.56 11.89 -5.21
CA ALA A 186 -5.38 11.71 -4.02
C ALA A 186 -4.62 12.10 -2.74
N CYS A 187 -5.34 12.65 -1.75
CA CYS A 187 -4.82 12.86 -0.42
C CYS A 187 -5.20 11.67 0.46
N ASN A 188 -4.23 10.89 0.90
CA ASN A 188 -4.47 9.80 1.83
C ASN A 188 -4.68 10.34 3.25
N VAL A 189 -5.73 9.85 3.89
CA VAL A 189 -6.10 10.16 5.27
C VAL A 189 -5.83 8.94 6.13
N ASN A 190 -5.06 9.11 7.18
CA ASN A 190 -4.82 8.14 8.22
C ASN A 190 -5.21 8.77 9.55
N SER A 191 -6.30 8.32 10.14
CA SER A 191 -6.82 8.82 11.41
C SER A 191 -6.94 7.68 12.41
N VAL A 192 -6.47 7.89 13.63
CA VAL A 192 -6.53 6.89 14.69
C VAL A 192 -6.88 7.53 16.03
N ARG A 193 -7.77 6.86 16.77
CA ARG A 193 -8.13 7.23 18.14
C ARG A 193 -7.52 6.22 19.10
N ALA A 194 -6.71 6.70 20.05
CA ALA A 194 -6.19 5.86 21.12
C ALA A 194 -7.34 5.29 21.96
N SER A 195 -7.38 3.97 22.09
CA SER A 195 -8.35 3.25 22.92
C SER A 195 -7.64 2.21 23.79
N PRO A 196 -8.27 1.69 24.85
CA PRO A 196 -7.70 0.57 25.60
C PRO A 196 -7.39 -0.60 24.67
N ARG A 197 -6.20 -1.20 24.85
CA ARG A 197 -5.83 -2.39 24.08
C ARG A 197 -6.40 -3.64 24.75
N LEU A 198 -7.03 -4.47 23.96
CA LEU A 198 -7.42 -5.83 24.28
C LEU A 198 -6.28 -6.78 23.90
N THR A 199 -6.39 -8.05 24.30
CA THR A 199 -5.35 -9.06 24.02
C THR A 199 -5.99 -10.32 23.47
N LEU A 200 -5.55 -10.74 22.28
CA LEU A 200 -5.80 -12.07 21.71
C LEU A 200 -4.56 -12.94 21.98
N LYS A 201 -4.75 -14.21 22.35
CA LYS A 201 -3.66 -15.16 22.62
C LYS A 201 -3.86 -16.42 21.83
N ASP A 202 -2.76 -16.96 21.32
CA ASP A 202 -2.69 -18.29 20.69
C ASP A 202 -1.27 -18.82 20.78
N THR A 203 -1.01 -20.01 20.23
CA THR A 203 0.28 -20.69 20.27
C THR A 203 0.65 -21.21 18.89
N ALA A 204 1.84 -20.87 18.40
CA ALA A 204 2.43 -21.50 17.24
C ALA A 204 3.18 -22.79 17.66
N HIS A 205 2.86 -23.90 17.01
CA HIS A 205 3.54 -25.19 17.21
C HIS A 205 4.66 -25.32 16.19
N LEU A 206 5.90 -25.02 16.61
CA LEU A 206 7.10 -25.10 15.77
C LEU A 206 7.79 -26.45 15.94
N GLN A 207 8.85 -26.71 15.16
CA GLN A 207 9.49 -28.03 15.12
C GLN A 207 10.12 -28.42 16.47
N GLU A 208 10.78 -27.49 17.14
CA GLU A 208 11.48 -27.79 18.41
C GLU A 208 10.72 -27.36 19.65
N ARG A 209 9.75 -26.46 19.53
CA ARG A 209 9.00 -25.92 20.66
C ARG A 209 7.72 -25.20 20.26
N ASP A 210 6.84 -25.07 21.24
CA ASP A 210 5.69 -24.15 21.15
C ASP A 210 6.11 -22.72 21.49
N VAL A 211 5.51 -21.75 20.78
CA VAL A 211 5.73 -20.31 20.98
C VAL A 211 4.39 -19.65 21.24
N ASP A 212 4.19 -19.11 22.44
CA ASP A 212 2.99 -18.35 22.75
C ASP A 212 3.03 -16.98 22.08
N ILE A 213 1.87 -16.56 21.56
CA ILE A 213 1.70 -15.31 20.83
C ILE A 213 0.62 -14.49 21.52
N GLU A 214 0.92 -13.22 21.77
CA GLU A 214 -0.03 -12.22 22.23
C GLU A 214 -0.17 -11.10 21.20
N VAL A 215 -1.40 -10.87 20.70
CA VAL A 215 -1.72 -9.71 19.85
C VAL A 215 -2.50 -8.70 20.68
N LYS A 216 -1.93 -7.52 20.87
CA LYS A 216 -2.54 -6.39 21.58
C LYS A 216 -3.11 -5.43 20.55
N TYR A 217 -4.40 -5.19 20.61
CA TYR A 217 -5.14 -4.42 19.60
C TYR A 217 -6.16 -3.48 20.24
N TRP A 218 -6.55 -2.42 19.53
CA TRP A 218 -7.57 -1.49 20.00
C TRP A 218 -8.95 -2.10 19.97
N GLU A 219 -9.77 -1.76 20.95
CA GLU A 219 -11.18 -2.18 20.99
C GLU A 219 -11.89 -1.84 19.67
N GLY A 220 -12.57 -2.83 19.07
CA GLY A 220 -13.21 -2.71 17.76
C GLY A 220 -12.36 -3.15 16.56
N GLU A 221 -11.11 -3.57 16.79
CA GLU A 221 -10.18 -4.04 15.77
C GLU A 221 -9.96 -5.58 15.84
N GLU A 222 -10.99 -6.33 16.24
CA GLU A 222 -10.93 -7.79 16.40
C GLU A 222 -10.52 -8.50 15.12
N LYS A 223 -10.96 -7.97 13.96
CA LYS A 223 -10.59 -8.54 12.66
C LYS A 223 -9.09 -8.39 12.40
N TRP A 224 -8.56 -7.18 12.61
CA TRP A 224 -7.11 -6.93 12.50
C TRP A 224 -6.31 -7.89 13.40
N ALA A 225 -6.75 -8.08 14.64
CA ALA A 225 -6.08 -8.96 15.59
C ALA A 225 -6.11 -10.42 15.14
N GLN A 226 -7.24 -10.91 14.61
CA GLN A 226 -7.39 -12.27 14.09
C GLN A 226 -6.52 -12.50 12.84
N ASP A 227 -6.56 -11.57 11.89
CA ASP A 227 -5.75 -11.64 10.67
C ASP A 227 -4.25 -11.61 11.02
N THR A 228 -3.83 -10.73 11.94
CA THR A 228 -2.44 -10.65 12.44
C THR A 228 -2.02 -11.95 13.13
N MET A 229 -2.85 -12.52 14.00
CA MET A 229 -2.58 -13.78 14.69
C MET A 229 -2.40 -14.93 13.71
N GLN A 230 -3.35 -15.09 12.77
CA GLN A 230 -3.31 -16.13 11.76
C GLN A 230 -2.04 -16.03 10.90
N THR A 231 -1.76 -14.83 10.40
CA THR A 231 -0.55 -14.58 9.59
C THR A 231 0.72 -14.90 10.40
N THR A 232 0.76 -14.53 11.68
CA THR A 232 1.92 -14.81 12.55
C THR A 232 2.17 -16.31 12.70
N ILE A 233 1.13 -17.09 13.01
CA ILE A 233 1.25 -18.55 13.20
C ILE A 233 1.75 -19.22 11.92
N GLU A 234 1.13 -18.90 10.78
CA GLU A 234 1.52 -19.46 9.48
C GLU A 234 2.95 -19.07 9.09
N SER A 235 3.31 -17.80 9.26
CA SER A 235 4.63 -17.29 8.90
C SER A 235 5.75 -17.86 9.76
N LEU A 236 5.54 -18.07 11.05
CA LEU A 236 6.58 -18.65 11.93
C LEU A 236 6.97 -20.05 11.49
N GLY A 237 6.01 -20.89 11.13
CA GLY A 237 6.29 -22.23 10.63
C GLY A 237 7.07 -22.22 9.31
N LEU A 238 6.69 -21.35 8.39
CA LEU A 238 7.37 -21.18 7.11
C LEU A 238 8.76 -20.54 7.26
N LEU A 239 8.93 -19.57 8.16
CA LEU A 239 10.22 -18.99 8.47
C LEU A 239 11.19 -20.05 9.03
N GLU A 240 10.75 -20.87 9.98
CA GLU A 240 11.57 -21.95 10.54
C GLU A 240 12.00 -22.95 9.45
N GLU A 241 11.08 -23.35 8.58
CA GLU A 241 11.34 -24.26 7.46
C GLU A 241 12.31 -23.64 6.43
N THR A 242 12.04 -22.42 5.98
CA THR A 242 12.80 -21.78 4.92
C THR A 242 14.15 -21.28 5.39
N TRP A 243 14.27 -20.81 6.62
CA TRP A 243 15.56 -20.40 7.21
C TRP A 243 16.48 -21.60 7.47
N GLY A 244 15.89 -22.77 7.75
CA GLY A 244 16.64 -24.00 8.06
C GLY A 244 17.31 -23.98 9.44
N VAL A 245 16.86 -23.11 10.34
CA VAL A 245 17.26 -22.95 11.72
C VAL A 245 15.98 -22.81 12.56
N ALA A 246 15.88 -23.57 13.66
CA ALA A 246 14.76 -23.48 14.58
C ALA A 246 14.57 -22.06 15.12
N TYR A 247 13.35 -21.73 15.58
CA TYR A 247 13.06 -20.40 16.14
C TYR A 247 14.06 -20.06 17.26
N PRO A 248 14.93 -19.05 17.06
CA PRO A 248 16.09 -18.90 17.94
C PRO A 248 15.79 -18.35 19.34
N PRO A 249 14.86 -17.38 19.53
CA PRO A 249 14.68 -16.80 20.85
C PRO A 249 14.07 -17.78 21.87
N GLU A 250 14.42 -17.62 23.12
CA GLU A 250 13.81 -18.38 24.24
C GLU A 250 12.52 -17.73 24.79
N TYR A 251 12.01 -16.65 24.17
CA TYR A 251 10.84 -15.90 24.63
C TYR A 251 9.68 -15.94 23.64
N ASN A 252 8.50 -15.65 24.17
CA ASN A 252 7.24 -15.60 23.42
C ASN A 252 7.13 -14.28 22.64
N ILE A 253 6.18 -14.23 21.69
CA ILE A 253 5.99 -13.10 20.80
C ILE A 253 4.84 -12.23 21.29
N THR A 254 5.06 -10.93 21.37
CA THR A 254 4.00 -9.94 21.55
C THR A 254 3.96 -9.02 20.34
N ILE A 255 2.79 -8.88 19.71
CA ILE A 255 2.55 -7.92 18.61
C ILE A 255 1.57 -6.88 19.12
N THR A 256 1.93 -5.61 19.00
CA THR A 256 1.10 -4.50 19.47
C THR A 256 0.68 -3.64 18.27
N GLN A 257 -0.62 -3.49 18.08
CA GLN A 257 -1.17 -2.54 17.11
C GLN A 257 -0.74 -1.13 17.49
N ALA A 258 -0.18 -0.38 16.53
CA ALA A 258 0.45 0.90 16.76
C ALA A 258 0.04 1.97 15.75
N ASN A 259 0.17 3.23 16.13
CA ASN A 259 0.08 4.37 15.22
C ASN A 259 1.49 4.77 14.70
N LEU A 260 1.53 5.72 13.77
CA LEU A 260 2.79 6.18 13.16
C LEU A 260 3.76 6.80 14.17
N THR A 261 3.25 7.46 15.21
CA THR A 261 4.11 8.03 16.28
C THR A 261 4.78 6.92 17.09
N GLU A 262 4.03 5.87 17.42
CA GLU A 262 4.53 4.72 18.17
C GLU A 262 5.55 3.88 17.38
N THR A 263 5.44 3.84 16.05
CA THR A 263 6.40 3.14 15.18
C THR A 263 7.55 4.04 14.67
N GLY A 264 7.58 5.32 15.06
CA GLY A 264 8.59 6.26 14.56
C GLY A 264 8.49 6.55 13.05
N GLY A 265 7.31 6.33 12.45
CA GLY A 265 7.06 6.52 11.00
C GLY A 265 7.23 5.24 10.16
N TYR A 266 7.75 4.16 10.73
CA TYR A 266 7.92 2.87 10.05
C TYR A 266 6.62 2.05 10.01
N GLY A 267 6.54 1.09 9.10
CA GLY A 267 5.40 0.17 9.01
C GLY A 267 5.36 -0.86 10.14
N GLY A 268 6.51 -1.19 10.70
CA GLY A 268 6.68 -2.08 11.85
C GLY A 268 7.99 -1.77 12.56
N TYR A 269 8.14 -2.31 13.75
CA TYR A 269 9.36 -2.19 14.52
C TYR A 269 9.50 -3.35 15.52
N ASN A 270 10.46 -4.23 15.28
CA ASN A 270 10.74 -5.36 16.15
C ASN A 270 11.75 -4.99 17.25
N GLN A 271 11.34 -5.05 18.50
CA GLN A 271 12.17 -4.77 19.68
C GLN A 271 12.67 -6.04 20.41
N GLY A 272 12.74 -7.15 19.69
CA GLY A 272 13.15 -8.43 20.26
C GLY A 272 12.17 -8.90 21.36
N LYS A 273 12.68 -9.14 22.59
CA LYS A 273 11.86 -9.60 23.72
C LYS A 273 10.74 -8.62 24.15
N ASN A 274 10.81 -7.37 23.73
CA ASN A 274 9.78 -6.37 24.00
C ASN A 274 8.64 -6.42 22.97
N GLY A 275 8.77 -7.28 21.95
CA GLY A 275 7.76 -7.53 20.93
C GLY A 275 7.88 -6.65 19.70
N ILE A 276 6.85 -6.73 18.87
CA ILE A 276 6.72 -6.01 17.61
C ILE A 276 5.66 -4.93 17.79
N TRP A 277 5.98 -3.70 17.41
CA TRP A 277 5.01 -2.64 17.20
C TRP A 277 4.67 -2.60 15.72
N LEU A 278 3.42 -2.95 15.37
CA LEU A 278 2.96 -3.06 13.99
C LEU A 278 1.98 -1.94 13.70
N LEU A 279 2.30 -1.11 12.71
CA LEU A 279 1.42 -0.04 12.27
C LEU A 279 0.08 -0.64 11.82
N TYR A 280 -1.03 -0.06 12.27
CA TYR A 280 -2.38 -0.58 12.02
C TYR A 280 -2.76 -0.69 10.53
N THR A 281 -2.03 0.00 9.64
CA THR A 281 -2.21 -0.07 8.17
C THR A 281 -1.21 -1.00 7.48
N SER A 282 -0.32 -1.66 8.22
CA SER A 282 0.69 -2.52 7.62
C SER A 282 0.09 -3.81 7.06
N ASN A 283 0.61 -4.20 5.91
CA ASN A 283 0.22 -5.45 5.25
C ASN A 283 0.98 -6.65 5.82
N HIS A 284 0.64 -7.86 5.35
CA HIS A 284 1.28 -9.10 5.77
C HIS A 284 2.80 -9.09 5.56
N GLY A 285 3.28 -8.47 4.46
CA GLY A 285 4.70 -8.42 4.15
C GLY A 285 5.54 -7.67 5.19
N ILE A 286 5.00 -6.63 5.81
CA ILE A 286 5.67 -5.94 6.92
C ILE A 286 5.69 -6.84 8.17
N LEU A 287 4.57 -7.47 8.50
CA LEU A 287 4.52 -8.38 9.65
C LEU A 287 5.54 -9.53 9.51
N VAL A 288 5.61 -10.17 8.34
CA VAL A 288 6.55 -11.27 8.09
C VAL A 288 8.00 -10.78 8.15
N HIS A 289 8.28 -9.58 7.64
CA HIS A 289 9.59 -8.92 7.77
C HIS A 289 9.98 -8.75 9.25
N GLU A 290 9.08 -8.21 10.07
CA GLU A 290 9.34 -8.05 11.52
C GLU A 290 9.52 -9.39 12.24
N LEU A 291 8.81 -10.43 11.82
CA LEU A 291 9.00 -11.78 12.36
C LEU A 291 10.37 -12.37 11.95
N ALA A 292 10.83 -12.13 10.73
CA ALA A 292 12.12 -12.61 10.24
C ALA A 292 13.30 -12.06 11.07
N HIS A 293 13.16 -10.87 11.66
CA HIS A 293 14.18 -10.31 12.56
C HIS A 293 14.47 -11.17 13.80
N TYR A 294 13.64 -12.11 14.17
CA TYR A 294 14.00 -13.05 15.23
C TYR A 294 15.13 -13.99 14.81
N TRP A 295 15.24 -14.30 13.53
CA TRP A 295 16.34 -15.09 12.96
C TRP A 295 17.55 -14.24 12.59
N THR A 296 17.36 -13.06 11.97
CA THR A 296 18.50 -12.21 11.59
C THR A 296 19.29 -11.76 12.81
N ARG A 297 18.61 -11.48 13.93
CA ARG A 297 19.28 -11.17 15.22
C ARG A 297 20.09 -12.33 15.78
N ALA A 298 19.68 -13.57 15.55
CA ALA A 298 20.45 -14.75 15.97
C ALA A 298 21.72 -14.93 15.14
N CYS A 299 21.75 -14.37 13.91
CA CYS A 299 22.95 -14.35 13.08
C CYS A 299 24.00 -13.33 13.55
N ASN A 300 23.63 -12.42 14.47
CA ASN A 300 24.51 -11.40 15.03
C ASN A 300 25.21 -10.55 13.94
N PHE A 301 24.45 -10.10 12.94
CA PHE A 301 24.96 -9.26 11.85
C PHE A 301 25.41 -7.88 12.36
N ASP A 302 26.63 -7.47 12.00
CA ASP A 302 27.20 -6.16 12.35
C ASP A 302 26.75 -5.04 11.39
N GLN A 303 26.19 -5.41 10.24
CA GLN A 303 25.80 -4.46 9.21
C GLN A 303 24.27 -4.45 9.03
N LEU A 304 23.71 -3.25 9.00
CA LEU A 304 22.26 -3.06 8.85
C LEU A 304 21.69 -3.71 7.57
N TRP A 305 22.43 -3.65 6.46
CA TRP A 305 21.98 -4.22 5.20
C TRP A 305 21.77 -5.74 5.25
N MET A 306 22.56 -6.46 6.09
CA MET A 306 22.38 -7.89 6.28
C MET A 306 21.08 -8.17 7.06
N ASP A 307 20.87 -7.46 8.18
CA ASP A 307 19.68 -7.62 9.01
C ASP A 307 18.40 -7.34 8.19
N GLU A 308 18.34 -6.19 7.53
CA GLU A 308 17.16 -5.75 6.78
C GLU A 308 16.99 -6.49 5.43
N GLY A 309 18.08 -6.72 4.72
CA GLY A 309 18.04 -7.43 3.43
C GLY A 309 17.59 -8.88 3.58
N TYR A 310 18.05 -9.57 4.61
CA TYR A 310 17.59 -10.94 4.92
C TYR A 310 16.15 -10.95 5.44
N ALA A 311 15.75 -9.99 6.27
CA ALA A 311 14.37 -9.86 6.72
C ALA A 311 13.41 -9.66 5.53
N ASP A 312 13.75 -8.79 4.58
CA ASP A 312 12.96 -8.57 3.36
C ASP A 312 12.97 -9.79 2.41
N LEU A 313 14.11 -10.47 2.26
CA LEU A 313 14.20 -11.69 1.45
C LEU A 313 13.31 -12.79 2.01
N TYR A 314 13.41 -13.08 3.32
CA TYR A 314 12.60 -14.14 3.93
C TYR A 314 11.12 -13.77 4.02
N ALA A 315 10.79 -12.48 4.15
CA ALA A 315 9.42 -12.01 3.98
C ALA A 315 8.91 -12.32 2.55
N TYR A 316 9.70 -12.10 1.51
CA TYR A 316 9.34 -12.46 0.14
C TYR A 316 9.15 -13.98 -0.02
N ILE A 317 10.09 -14.82 0.46
CA ILE A 317 10.03 -16.28 0.32
C ILE A 317 8.77 -16.83 1.01
N VAL A 318 8.48 -16.38 2.24
CA VAL A 318 7.30 -16.81 3.00
C VAL A 318 6.01 -16.35 2.34
N LEU A 319 5.95 -15.09 1.90
CA LEU A 319 4.78 -14.58 1.19
C LEU A 319 4.52 -15.31 -0.13
N ASN A 320 5.59 -15.77 -0.81
CA ASN A 320 5.44 -16.52 -2.06
C ASN A 320 4.70 -17.86 -1.84
N GLU A 321 4.78 -18.45 -0.66
CA GLU A 321 4.00 -19.63 -0.28
C GLU A 321 2.56 -19.27 0.17
N MET A 322 2.39 -18.15 0.90
CA MET A 322 1.09 -17.76 1.49
C MET A 322 0.20 -16.98 0.52
N ALA A 323 0.79 -16.03 -0.22
CA ALA A 323 0.12 -15.05 -1.07
C ALA A 323 1.01 -14.67 -2.28
N PRO A 324 1.17 -15.57 -3.29
CA PRO A 324 2.13 -15.42 -4.38
C PRO A 324 1.98 -14.09 -5.17
N GLU A 325 0.74 -13.64 -5.40
CA GLU A 325 0.49 -12.39 -6.11
C GLU A 325 0.98 -11.16 -5.32
N GLU A 326 0.84 -11.18 -4.00
CA GLU A 326 1.37 -10.13 -3.12
C GLU A 326 2.91 -10.15 -3.10
N ALA A 327 3.51 -11.33 -3.02
CA ALA A 327 4.95 -11.53 -3.07
C ALA A 327 5.56 -10.99 -4.37
N ASP A 328 5.00 -11.36 -5.51
CA ASP A 328 5.44 -10.89 -6.83
C ASP A 328 5.30 -9.37 -6.96
N SER A 329 4.17 -8.81 -6.55
CA SER A 329 3.92 -7.37 -6.57
C SER A 329 4.92 -6.60 -5.68
N ARG A 330 5.24 -7.16 -4.48
CA ARG A 330 6.24 -6.58 -3.57
C ARG A 330 7.65 -6.61 -4.19
N ARG A 331 8.07 -7.76 -4.72
CA ARG A 331 9.36 -7.93 -5.38
C ARG A 331 9.52 -6.94 -6.55
N GLU A 332 8.54 -6.90 -7.47
CA GLU A 332 8.60 -6.00 -8.64
C GLU A 332 8.66 -4.53 -8.22
N ARG A 333 7.89 -4.14 -7.20
CA ARG A 333 7.93 -2.79 -6.66
C ARG A 333 9.30 -2.45 -6.07
N PHE A 334 9.93 -3.38 -5.32
CA PHE A 334 11.22 -3.17 -4.69
C PHE A 334 12.33 -3.02 -5.74
N LEU A 335 12.42 -3.94 -6.70
CA LEU A 335 13.42 -3.88 -7.76
C LEU A 335 13.27 -2.63 -8.63
N ARG A 336 12.03 -2.29 -9.03
CA ARG A 336 11.76 -1.07 -9.78
C ARG A 336 12.14 0.19 -8.99
N LYS A 337 11.81 0.25 -7.69
CA LYS A 337 12.13 1.42 -6.86
C LYS A 337 13.65 1.57 -6.67
N TYR A 338 14.38 0.47 -6.54
CA TYR A 338 15.84 0.47 -6.55
C TYR A 338 16.39 1.09 -7.84
N GLU A 339 15.91 0.66 -9.01
CA GLU A 339 16.30 1.21 -10.30
C GLU A 339 15.97 2.70 -10.44
N GLU A 340 14.77 3.13 -9.99
CA GLU A 340 14.31 4.53 -10.05
C GLU A 340 15.19 5.47 -9.20
N LEU A 341 15.66 5.01 -8.04
CA LEU A 341 16.43 5.83 -7.11
C LEU A 341 17.94 5.72 -7.31
N TYR A 342 18.41 4.77 -8.12
CA TYR A 342 19.84 4.46 -8.27
C TYR A 342 20.71 5.67 -8.71
N ASP A 343 20.23 6.44 -9.66
CA ASP A 343 20.97 7.60 -10.18
C ASP A 343 21.08 8.75 -9.15
N GLU A 344 20.20 8.78 -8.13
CA GLU A 344 20.14 9.85 -7.13
C GLU A 344 20.89 9.50 -5.84
N TYR A 345 20.77 8.24 -5.40
CA TYR A 345 21.20 7.82 -4.07
C TYR A 345 22.34 6.78 -4.07
N ASP A 346 22.92 6.43 -5.20
CA ASP A 346 23.91 5.36 -5.31
C ASP A 346 25.06 5.46 -4.29
N PHE A 347 24.89 4.75 -3.17
CA PHE A 347 25.87 4.66 -2.08
C PHE A 347 26.15 3.19 -1.71
N PRO A 348 27.35 2.89 -1.19
CA PRO A 348 27.70 1.56 -0.70
C PRO A 348 26.81 1.09 0.43
N LEU A 349 26.37 -0.18 0.42
CA LEU A 349 25.57 -0.73 1.53
C LEU A 349 26.32 -0.75 2.86
N SER A 350 27.67 -0.79 2.83
CA SER A 350 28.50 -0.67 4.03
C SER A 350 28.34 0.67 4.77
N ASP A 351 27.89 1.71 4.09
CA ASP A 351 27.71 3.05 4.65
C ASP A 351 26.26 3.36 5.01
N TRP A 352 25.33 2.42 4.75
CA TRP A 352 23.92 2.63 4.98
C TRP A 352 23.53 2.59 6.46
N ASN A 353 22.71 3.57 6.89
CA ASN A 353 22.11 3.67 8.21
C ASN A 353 20.68 4.18 8.14
N THR A 354 19.88 3.85 9.17
CA THR A 354 18.52 4.38 9.34
C THR A 354 18.44 5.31 10.55
N PRO A 355 17.62 6.39 10.49
CA PRO A 355 17.38 7.24 11.66
C PRO A 355 16.46 6.54 12.66
N GLU A 356 16.46 7.01 13.93
CA GLU A 356 15.50 6.53 14.95
C GLU A 356 14.04 6.82 14.57
N ASN A 357 13.80 7.93 13.84
CA ASN A 357 12.48 8.32 13.36
C ASN A 357 12.56 8.69 11.88
N LEU A 358 11.74 8.03 11.09
CA LEU A 358 11.61 8.33 9.66
C LEU A 358 10.88 9.66 9.46
N ASN A 359 11.36 10.48 8.54
CA ASN A 359 10.73 11.74 8.14
C ASN A 359 10.93 11.99 6.64
N SER A 360 10.24 13.01 6.08
CA SER A 360 10.25 13.31 4.65
C SER A 360 11.65 13.58 4.07
N ASP A 361 12.59 14.08 4.86
CA ASP A 361 13.92 14.45 4.38
C ASP A 361 14.86 13.24 4.26
N THR A 362 14.53 12.15 4.97
CA THR A 362 15.33 10.92 5.04
C THR A 362 14.66 9.71 4.38
N GLU A 363 13.35 9.81 4.09
CA GLU A 363 12.53 8.69 3.64
C GLU A 363 13.07 8.02 2.37
N GLU A 364 13.40 8.79 1.33
CA GLU A 364 13.87 8.23 0.06
C GLU A 364 15.28 7.63 0.17
N HIS A 365 16.17 8.25 0.95
CA HIS A 365 17.49 7.70 1.23
C HIS A 365 17.41 6.35 1.97
N VAL A 366 16.55 6.29 2.98
CA VAL A 366 16.31 5.05 3.75
C VAL A 366 15.66 3.99 2.87
N ASP A 367 14.64 4.39 2.07
CA ASP A 367 13.97 3.49 1.14
C ASP A 367 14.93 2.90 0.10
N PHE A 368 15.84 3.71 -0.45
CA PHE A 368 16.89 3.20 -1.36
C PHE A 368 17.75 2.11 -0.72
N GLY A 369 18.21 2.30 0.51
CA GLY A 369 19.01 1.32 1.23
C GLY A 369 18.30 -0.03 1.41
N TYR A 370 17.02 -0.02 1.82
CA TYR A 370 16.18 -1.21 1.88
C TYR A 370 16.07 -1.92 0.53
N LYS A 371 15.83 -1.15 -0.55
CA LYS A 371 15.66 -1.74 -1.89
C LYS A 371 16.97 -2.27 -2.46
N LYS A 372 18.11 -1.61 -2.20
CA LYS A 372 19.45 -2.09 -2.57
C LYS A 372 19.80 -3.37 -1.80
N ALA A 373 19.55 -3.42 -0.50
CA ALA A 373 19.79 -4.60 0.33
C ALA A 373 18.93 -5.81 -0.12
N PHE A 374 17.63 -5.57 -0.37
CA PHE A 374 16.75 -6.60 -0.93
C PHE A 374 17.22 -7.07 -2.31
N SER A 375 17.61 -6.16 -3.20
CA SER A 375 18.10 -6.51 -4.55
C SER A 375 19.31 -7.43 -4.49
N LEU A 376 20.26 -7.15 -3.60
CA LEU A 376 21.43 -8.00 -3.36
C LEU A 376 21.01 -9.39 -2.86
N THR A 377 20.26 -9.47 -1.77
CA THR A 377 19.89 -10.75 -1.15
C THR A 377 18.96 -11.58 -2.03
N TYR A 378 18.08 -10.93 -2.80
CA TYR A 378 17.23 -11.60 -3.79
C TYR A 378 18.07 -12.17 -4.97
N THR A 379 19.00 -11.40 -5.51
CA THR A 379 19.92 -11.87 -6.57
C THR A 379 20.75 -13.05 -6.08
N LEU A 380 21.20 -13.00 -4.83
CA LEU A 380 21.92 -14.10 -4.20
C LEU A 380 21.03 -15.35 -4.11
N TYR A 381 19.81 -15.23 -3.61
CA TYR A 381 18.84 -16.33 -3.54
C TYR A 381 18.59 -16.98 -4.91
N GLU A 382 18.37 -16.18 -5.96
CA GLU A 382 18.19 -16.69 -7.33
C GLU A 382 19.43 -17.40 -7.85
N THR A 383 20.63 -16.99 -7.41
CA THR A 383 21.90 -17.52 -7.89
C THR A 383 22.26 -18.86 -7.21
N ILE A 384 22.13 -18.92 -5.88
CA ILE A 384 22.63 -20.09 -5.11
C ILE A 384 21.51 -21.00 -4.60
N GLY A 385 20.27 -20.49 -4.56
CA GLY A 385 19.07 -21.20 -4.10
C GLY A 385 18.96 -21.35 -2.59
N ILE A 386 17.77 -21.78 -2.14
CA ILE A 386 17.42 -21.83 -0.72
C ILE A 386 18.31 -22.78 0.10
N GLN A 387 18.78 -23.89 -0.48
CA GLN A 387 19.57 -24.88 0.26
C GLN A 387 20.95 -24.34 0.67
N ALA A 388 21.61 -23.57 -0.22
CA ALA A 388 22.87 -22.92 0.09
C ALA A 388 22.68 -21.79 1.13
N LEU A 389 21.58 -21.02 1.00
CA LEU A 389 21.23 -20.01 2.02
C LEU A 389 20.99 -20.65 3.40
N GLN A 390 20.26 -21.75 3.48
CA GLN A 390 20.04 -22.47 4.73
C GLN A 390 21.36 -22.97 5.36
N GLN A 391 22.33 -23.36 4.54
CA GLN A 391 23.66 -23.72 5.03
C GLN A 391 24.39 -22.48 5.57
N ALA A 392 24.39 -21.36 4.83
CA ALA A 392 24.98 -20.10 5.30
C ALA A 392 24.32 -19.62 6.61
N ASN A 393 23.00 -19.69 6.71
CA ASN A 393 22.26 -19.30 7.91
C ASN A 393 22.68 -20.09 9.16
N ARG A 394 22.92 -21.39 9.03
CA ARG A 394 23.46 -22.19 10.12
C ARG A 394 24.84 -21.72 10.54
N GLU A 395 25.72 -21.42 9.58
CA GLU A 395 27.06 -20.90 9.87
C GLU A 395 27.00 -19.51 10.53
N PHE A 396 26.08 -18.62 10.06
CA PHE A 396 25.85 -17.32 10.70
C PHE A 396 25.41 -17.46 12.17
N VAL A 397 24.44 -18.32 12.45
CA VAL A 397 23.93 -18.52 13.82
C VAL A 397 24.94 -19.22 14.74
N GLU A 398 25.80 -20.07 14.19
CA GLU A 398 26.86 -20.74 14.94
C GLU A 398 28.07 -19.84 15.22
N SER A 399 28.21 -18.71 14.53
CA SER A 399 29.28 -17.74 14.79
C SER A 399 29.12 -17.10 16.17
N SER A 400 30.17 -17.16 16.97
CA SER A 400 30.19 -16.53 18.31
C SER A 400 30.47 -15.03 18.29
N ASP A 401 31.07 -14.56 17.24
CA ASP A 401 31.42 -13.15 17.02
C ASP A 401 30.43 -12.52 16.03
N GLY A 402 30.36 -11.20 15.98
CA GLY A 402 29.56 -10.49 14.98
C GLY A 402 30.00 -10.85 13.55
N ILE A 403 29.05 -10.85 12.62
CA ILE A 403 29.30 -11.10 11.19
C ILE A 403 29.48 -9.75 10.50
N ASP A 404 30.72 -9.39 10.18
CA ASP A 404 31.03 -8.24 9.35
C ASP A 404 30.99 -8.58 7.84
N ASN A 405 31.28 -7.59 6.98
CA ASN A 405 31.29 -7.80 5.53
C ASN A 405 32.34 -8.84 5.07
N VAL A 406 33.44 -8.97 5.78
CA VAL A 406 34.51 -9.93 5.41
C VAL A 406 34.08 -11.34 5.79
N ASP A 407 33.58 -11.54 7.02
CA ASP A 407 33.08 -12.82 7.49
C ASP A 407 31.93 -13.31 6.61
N TYR A 408 31.03 -12.39 6.23
CA TYR A 408 29.92 -12.68 5.33
C TYR A 408 30.43 -13.24 3.98
N LEU A 409 31.39 -12.54 3.34
CA LEU A 409 31.97 -12.98 2.05
C LEU A 409 32.67 -14.33 2.17
N GLU A 410 33.41 -14.59 3.27
CA GLU A 410 34.07 -15.87 3.52
C GLU A 410 33.05 -17.01 3.65
N ILE A 411 31.98 -16.83 4.42
CA ILE A 411 30.92 -17.83 4.59
C ILE A 411 30.20 -18.08 3.26
N MET A 412 29.80 -17.03 2.56
CA MET A 412 29.12 -17.17 1.27
C MET A 412 29.98 -17.86 0.22
N GLY A 413 31.28 -17.56 0.17
CA GLY A 413 32.24 -18.23 -0.71
C GLY A 413 32.41 -19.71 -0.37
N SER A 414 32.31 -20.07 0.93
CA SER A 414 32.48 -21.45 1.38
C SER A 414 31.26 -22.34 1.05
N VAL A 415 30.05 -21.82 1.19
CA VAL A 415 28.85 -22.64 1.07
C VAL A 415 28.33 -22.77 -0.37
N SER A 416 28.63 -21.81 -1.25
CA SER A 416 28.03 -21.78 -2.58
C SER A 416 29.00 -21.98 -3.72
N PHE A 417 30.30 -21.87 -3.51
CA PHE A 417 31.31 -21.68 -4.58
C PHE A 417 30.93 -20.55 -5.56
N ALA A 418 30.06 -19.63 -5.10
CA ALA A 418 29.61 -18.52 -5.90
C ALA A 418 30.74 -17.52 -6.07
N ASP A 419 30.76 -16.87 -7.22
CA ASP A 419 31.55 -15.67 -7.41
C ASP A 419 30.99 -14.57 -6.47
N THR A 420 31.78 -14.12 -5.51
CA THR A 420 31.42 -13.10 -4.55
C THR A 420 31.64 -11.68 -5.10
N GLU A 421 32.19 -11.54 -6.29
CA GLU A 421 32.53 -10.25 -6.90
C GLU A 421 31.30 -9.35 -7.02
N PHE A 422 30.13 -9.89 -7.38
CA PHE A 422 28.91 -9.10 -7.45
C PHE A 422 28.44 -8.61 -6.06
N ILE A 423 28.68 -9.37 -4.99
CA ILE A 423 28.35 -8.95 -3.62
C ILE A 423 29.22 -7.75 -3.24
N GLU A 424 30.54 -7.82 -3.53
CA GLU A 424 31.45 -6.73 -3.26
C GLU A 424 31.08 -5.44 -4.00
N GLU A 425 30.48 -5.55 -5.20
CA GLU A 425 29.99 -4.41 -5.96
C GLU A 425 28.87 -3.67 -5.20
N TYR A 426 27.90 -4.38 -4.62
CA TYR A 426 26.84 -3.76 -3.81
C TYR A 426 27.36 -3.19 -2.49
N LEU A 427 28.38 -3.81 -1.90
CA LEU A 427 28.90 -3.42 -0.59
C LEU A 427 29.77 -2.18 -0.64
N TYR A 428 30.56 -1.99 -1.69
CA TYR A 428 31.65 -1.02 -1.73
C TYR A 428 31.57 -0.01 -2.89
N ASN A 429 30.61 -0.19 -3.79
CA ASN A 429 30.37 0.73 -4.92
C ASN A 429 28.88 1.23 -4.92
#